data_f7a56ae5e36dd1d3efa0c1e977d9a46e
#
_entry.id   f7a56ae5e36dd1d3efa0c1e977d9a46e
#
_cell.length_a   1.000
_cell.length_b   1.000
_cell.length_c   1.000
_cell.angle_alpha   90.00
_cell.angle_beta   90.00
_cell.angle_gamma   90.00
#
_symmetry.space_group_name_H-M   'P 1'
#
loop_
_entity.id
_entity.type
_entity.pdbx_description
1 polymer ?
#
loop_
_entity_poly.entity_id
_entity_poly.type
_entity_poly.pdbx_seq_one_letter_code
_entity_poly.pdbx_strand_id
1 'polypeptide(L)'
;MSPPQVIVASAHPYMPEMRLGTSYLAEALANRGWDVLYLDQPTSLLHLVHPRSSGIARRKLRSAAETARGREQVFATPAGGSVRLLSVAAWWPHVNVPVFRNAFILDRWWRHTYPSITRYVAASGFSDARALLFDSPYFHSLGGALGVPTVYRYADRIQCFPEVTPALVEKQQEVFRDAALVVHTSKALLDDLGGREGKTLYLPNGVDIDRFYGSWDEPEELRGIAGPRIIYAGTIGPWFDWTALLAAAQASPDLQFVLLGKVTTDLPQALPGNVHLLGAVPFARIPSFLANCQAGIIPFDVSAMPELVNAINPLKLYEYCAAGLPVVSYASAEIEAAAGHVRLYRTPGEFAEGVKAVLAEETAPAREARRAWADGTSWRRRGEELERAILAL
;
A
#
# COMPACT_ATOMS: atom_id res chain seq x y z
N MET A 1 17.42 26.24 12.44
CA MET A 1 17.18 24.98 13.14
C MET A 1 17.38 23.86 12.12
N SER A 2 18.04 22.78 12.50
CA SER A 2 18.17 21.61 11.63
C SER A 2 16.78 21.03 11.31
N PRO A 3 16.57 20.45 10.11
CA PRO A 3 15.30 19.82 9.76
C PRO A 3 14.96 18.67 10.75
N PRO A 4 13.68 18.46 11.05
CA PRO A 4 13.29 17.32 11.86
C PRO A 4 13.59 16.01 11.09
N GLN A 5 13.92 14.96 11.84
CA GLN A 5 14.37 13.69 11.27
C GLN A 5 13.41 12.56 11.60
N VAL A 6 13.20 11.66 10.64
CA VAL A 6 12.41 10.44 10.83
C VAL A 6 13.08 9.24 10.15
N ILE A 7 13.04 8.09 10.83
CA ILE A 7 13.42 6.82 10.23
C ILE A 7 12.12 6.10 9.84
N VAL A 8 12.02 5.72 8.59
CA VAL A 8 10.87 4.95 8.07
C VAL A 8 11.34 3.55 7.74
N ALA A 9 10.75 2.53 8.34
CA ALA A 9 11.09 1.13 8.07
C ALA A 9 9.89 0.39 7.49
N SER A 10 10.05 -0.23 6.33
CA SER A 10 8.95 -0.88 5.62
C SER A 10 9.28 -2.29 5.16
N ALA A 11 8.27 -3.17 5.24
CA ALA A 11 8.34 -4.50 4.65
C ALA A 11 8.48 -4.44 3.11
N HIS A 12 8.13 -3.30 2.52
CA HIS A 12 8.19 -3.07 1.07
C HIS A 12 9.41 -2.24 0.69
N PRO A 13 10.10 -2.60 -0.41
CA PRO A 13 11.23 -1.83 -0.87
C PRO A 13 10.80 -0.44 -1.35
N TYR A 14 11.64 0.56 -1.12
CA TYR A 14 11.44 1.87 -1.72
C TYR A 14 11.80 1.82 -3.22
N MET A 15 10.78 1.85 -4.05
CA MET A 15 10.90 1.77 -5.50
C MET A 15 10.00 2.81 -6.17
N PRO A 16 10.54 3.64 -7.08
CA PRO A 16 9.71 4.61 -7.83
C PRO A 16 8.58 3.94 -8.61
N GLU A 17 8.79 2.70 -9.04
CA GLU A 17 7.84 1.92 -9.85
C GLU A 17 6.71 1.28 -9.03
N MET A 18 6.88 1.12 -7.72
CA MET A 18 5.91 0.49 -6.84
C MET A 18 5.86 1.25 -5.52
N ARG A 19 4.87 2.10 -5.36
CA ARG A 19 4.66 2.88 -4.14
C ARG A 19 3.46 2.37 -3.36
N LEU A 20 3.64 2.25 -2.06
CA LEU A 20 2.61 1.86 -1.11
C LEU A 20 2.47 2.92 -0.03
N GLY A 21 1.43 2.85 0.79
CA GLY A 21 1.09 3.90 1.74
C GLY A 21 2.25 4.43 2.59
N THR A 22 3.14 3.54 3.08
CA THR A 22 4.30 3.94 3.91
C THR A 22 5.34 4.74 3.11
N SER A 23 5.59 4.38 1.84
CA SER A 23 6.51 5.15 1.00
C SER A 23 5.94 6.53 0.63
N TYR A 24 4.63 6.62 0.41
CA TYR A 24 3.98 7.93 0.20
C TYR A 24 4.05 8.83 1.44
N LEU A 25 3.89 8.27 2.64
CA LEU A 25 4.04 9.03 3.88
C LEU A 25 5.48 9.50 4.09
N ALA A 26 6.47 8.66 3.75
CA ALA A 26 7.89 9.06 3.77
C ALA A 26 8.15 10.25 2.83
N GLU A 27 7.63 10.22 1.60
CA GLU A 27 7.73 11.32 0.65
C GLU A 27 6.98 12.57 1.10
N ALA A 28 5.79 12.39 1.69
CA ALA A 28 5.01 13.51 2.19
C ALA A 28 5.74 14.26 3.32
N LEU A 29 6.42 13.55 4.23
CA LEU A 29 7.28 14.16 5.25
C LEU A 29 8.50 14.82 4.62
N ALA A 30 9.19 14.18 3.66
CA ALA A 30 10.31 14.76 2.95
C ALA A 30 9.93 16.07 2.23
N ASN A 31 8.77 16.11 1.59
CA ASN A 31 8.22 17.31 0.93
C ASN A 31 7.88 18.44 1.91
N ARG A 32 7.78 18.16 3.20
CA ARG A 32 7.56 19.11 4.29
C ARG A 32 8.86 19.52 4.98
N GLY A 33 10.01 19.16 4.40
CA GLY A 33 11.33 19.54 4.88
C GLY A 33 11.90 18.63 5.96
N TRP A 34 11.36 17.41 6.13
CA TRP A 34 11.96 16.42 7.02
C TRP A 34 13.15 15.74 6.34
N ASP A 35 14.19 15.46 7.12
CA ASP A 35 15.20 14.48 6.75
C ASP A 35 14.60 13.06 6.93
N VAL A 36 14.52 12.30 5.86
CA VAL A 36 13.89 10.97 5.86
C VAL A 36 14.93 9.90 5.52
N LEU A 37 15.15 8.97 6.45
CA LEU A 37 15.91 7.74 6.23
C LEU A 37 14.94 6.58 6.05
N TYR A 38 14.87 6.02 4.85
CA TYR A 38 14.01 4.87 4.55
C TYR A 38 14.83 3.58 4.62
N LEU A 39 14.44 2.69 5.53
CA LEU A 39 15.01 1.34 5.69
C LEU A 39 14.04 0.33 5.10
N ASP A 40 14.43 -0.33 4.03
CA ASP A 40 13.64 -1.45 3.53
C ASP A 40 13.98 -2.75 4.28
N GLN A 41 13.04 -3.72 4.23
CA GLN A 41 13.23 -5.00 4.92
C GLN A 41 14.57 -5.66 4.48
N PRO A 42 15.40 -6.12 5.43
CA PRO A 42 16.68 -6.73 5.11
C PRO A 42 16.57 -7.91 4.15
N THR A 43 17.56 -8.04 3.31
CA THR A 43 17.64 -9.13 2.33
C THR A 43 18.77 -10.08 2.72
N SER A 44 18.56 -11.39 2.58
CA SER A 44 19.57 -12.41 2.81
C SER A 44 19.87 -13.20 1.54
N LEU A 45 20.93 -14.00 1.57
CA LEU A 45 21.27 -14.92 0.48
C LEU A 45 20.16 -15.96 0.22
N LEU A 46 19.34 -16.30 1.23
CA LEU A 46 18.19 -17.20 1.09
C LEU A 46 17.16 -16.66 0.08
N HIS A 47 17.00 -15.34 0.00
CA HIS A 47 16.07 -14.73 -0.97
C HIS A 47 16.54 -14.85 -2.42
N LEU A 48 17.82 -15.13 -2.66
CA LEU A 48 18.35 -15.34 -4.02
C LEU A 48 17.93 -16.69 -4.61
N VAL A 49 17.69 -17.68 -3.75
CA VAL A 49 17.32 -19.04 -4.17
C VAL A 49 15.84 -19.11 -4.58
N HIS A 50 15.02 -18.19 -4.10
CA HIS A 50 13.58 -18.19 -4.39
C HIS A 50 13.31 -17.48 -5.74
N PRO A 51 12.75 -18.15 -6.77
CA PRO A 51 12.61 -17.59 -8.12
C PRO A 51 11.83 -16.26 -8.18
N ARG A 52 10.77 -16.12 -7.35
CA ARG A 52 9.90 -14.94 -7.36
C ARG A 52 10.53 -13.70 -6.72
N SER A 53 11.53 -13.85 -5.85
CA SER A 53 12.17 -12.74 -5.13
C SER A 53 13.61 -12.45 -5.57
N SER A 54 14.22 -13.30 -6.38
CA SER A 54 15.65 -13.24 -6.73
C SER A 54 16.08 -11.92 -7.39
N GLY A 55 15.24 -11.33 -8.25
CA GLY A 55 15.53 -10.05 -8.91
C GLY A 55 15.57 -8.88 -7.92
N ILE A 56 14.58 -8.78 -7.04
CA ILE A 56 14.51 -7.75 -6.00
C ILE A 56 15.66 -7.96 -4.99
N ALA A 57 15.91 -9.22 -4.58
CA ALA A 57 16.98 -9.55 -3.66
C ALA A 57 18.36 -9.14 -4.20
N ARG A 58 18.67 -9.42 -5.47
CA ARG A 58 19.92 -8.99 -6.12
C ARG A 58 20.07 -7.47 -6.10
N ARG A 59 19.02 -6.72 -6.40
CA ARG A 59 19.04 -5.26 -6.37
C ARG A 59 19.30 -4.74 -4.96
N LYS A 60 18.61 -5.26 -3.94
CA LYS A 60 18.80 -4.86 -2.54
C LYS A 60 20.18 -5.21 -2.00
N LEU A 61 20.73 -6.39 -2.32
CA LEU A 61 22.10 -6.75 -1.93
C LEU A 61 23.15 -5.86 -2.60
N ARG A 62 22.94 -5.46 -3.87
CA ARG A 62 23.79 -4.48 -4.54
C ARG A 62 23.72 -3.13 -3.85
N SER A 63 22.51 -2.65 -3.53
CA SER A 63 22.26 -1.43 -2.77
C SER A 63 22.96 -1.46 -1.41
N ALA A 64 22.85 -2.55 -0.65
CA ALA A 64 23.54 -2.73 0.63
C ALA A 64 25.06 -2.66 0.48
N ALA A 65 25.63 -3.25 -0.58
CA ALA A 65 27.06 -3.18 -0.87
C ALA A 65 27.51 -1.75 -1.23
N GLU A 66 26.72 -0.97 -1.94
CA GLU A 66 27.01 0.45 -2.22
C GLU A 66 26.94 1.29 -0.95
N THR A 67 25.92 1.11 -0.13
CA THR A 67 25.82 1.77 1.19
C THR A 67 27.04 1.47 2.07
N ALA A 68 27.49 0.20 2.09
CA ALA A 68 28.69 -0.19 2.85
C ALA A 68 29.98 0.46 2.36
N ARG A 69 30.02 0.91 1.08
CA ARG A 69 31.14 1.67 0.49
C ARG A 69 30.98 3.19 0.68
N GLY A 70 29.99 3.63 1.47
CA GLY A 70 29.72 5.05 1.70
C GLY A 70 28.97 5.74 0.54
N ARG A 71 28.41 4.98 -0.39
CA ARG A 71 27.59 5.52 -1.48
C ARG A 71 26.13 5.55 -1.06
N GLU A 72 25.65 6.74 -0.75
CA GLU A 72 24.25 6.94 -0.37
C GLU A 72 23.36 6.94 -1.61
N GLN A 73 22.20 6.31 -1.47
CA GLN A 73 21.12 6.40 -2.46
C GLN A 73 20.08 7.40 -1.97
N VAL A 74 19.97 8.51 -2.70
CA VAL A 74 19.03 9.58 -2.39
C VAL A 74 18.07 9.72 -3.57
N PHE A 75 16.79 9.67 -3.27
CA PHE A 75 15.71 9.82 -4.24
C PHE A 75 15.02 11.16 -4.04
N ALA A 76 15.07 12.01 -5.07
CA ALA A 76 14.31 13.26 -5.07
C ALA A 76 12.81 12.95 -5.16
N THR A 77 12.00 13.72 -4.44
CA THR A 77 10.55 13.66 -4.54
C THR A 77 10.03 14.71 -5.53
N PRO A 78 8.83 14.52 -6.12
CA PRO A 78 8.30 15.48 -7.09
C PRO A 78 8.16 16.93 -6.57
N ALA A 79 7.95 17.11 -5.27
CA ALA A 79 7.82 18.44 -4.65
C ALA A 79 9.12 19.00 -4.06
N GLY A 80 10.28 18.45 -4.42
CA GLY A 80 11.60 18.99 -4.06
C GLY A 80 12.18 18.47 -2.73
N GLY A 81 11.52 17.53 -2.05
CA GLY A 81 12.09 16.81 -0.92
C GLY A 81 13.04 15.71 -1.37
N SER A 82 13.62 14.98 -0.42
CA SER A 82 14.45 13.81 -0.71
C SER A 82 14.30 12.71 0.34
N VAL A 83 14.38 11.46 -0.11
CA VAL A 83 14.36 10.27 0.74
C VAL A 83 15.69 9.54 0.57
N ARG A 84 16.39 9.35 1.68
CA ARG A 84 17.64 8.59 1.73
C ARG A 84 17.34 7.13 1.99
N LEU A 85 17.79 6.22 1.11
CA LEU A 85 17.54 4.78 1.23
C LEU A 85 18.70 4.08 1.94
N LEU A 86 18.36 3.32 2.97
CA LEU A 86 19.25 2.36 3.62
C LEU A 86 18.79 0.93 3.30
N SER A 87 19.51 0.25 2.44
CA SER A 87 19.35 -1.19 2.23
C SER A 87 20.44 -1.96 2.98
N VAL A 88 20.07 -3.05 3.63
CA VAL A 88 21.00 -3.89 4.38
C VAL A 88 20.83 -5.36 4.03
N ALA A 89 21.93 -6.11 4.10
CA ALA A 89 21.91 -7.56 4.09
C ALA A 89 21.76 -8.09 5.52
N ALA A 90 20.99 -9.16 5.73
CA ALA A 90 20.87 -9.86 7.00
C ALA A 90 21.47 -11.25 6.87
N TRP A 91 22.38 -11.60 7.80
CA TRP A 91 22.94 -12.94 7.88
C TRP A 91 21.93 -13.95 8.46
N TRP A 92 21.09 -13.50 9.38
CA TRP A 92 20.07 -14.28 10.06
C TRP A 92 18.71 -13.59 9.88
N PRO A 93 18.09 -13.75 8.70
CA PRO A 93 16.80 -13.11 8.43
C PRO A 93 15.68 -13.86 9.16
N HIS A 94 14.68 -13.12 9.62
CA HIS A 94 13.41 -13.75 9.99
C HIS A 94 12.63 -14.03 8.69
N VAL A 95 12.46 -15.29 8.37
CA VAL A 95 11.74 -15.79 7.20
C VAL A 95 10.92 -17.02 7.57
N ASN A 96 9.87 -17.33 6.83
CA ASN A 96 8.99 -18.48 7.11
C ASN A 96 9.66 -19.82 6.76
N VAL A 97 10.81 -20.09 7.41
CA VAL A 97 11.55 -21.35 7.35
C VAL A 97 11.76 -21.83 8.79
N PRO A 98 11.61 -23.11 9.12
CA PRO A 98 11.55 -23.62 10.50
C PRO A 98 12.61 -23.06 11.46
N VAL A 99 13.86 -22.95 11.03
CA VAL A 99 14.96 -22.44 11.86
C VAL A 99 14.89 -20.91 12.03
N PHE A 100 14.35 -20.18 11.08
CA PHE A 100 14.42 -18.71 11.01
C PHE A 100 13.11 -18.00 11.37
N ARG A 101 12.01 -18.73 11.62
CA ARG A 101 10.67 -18.15 11.86
C ARG A 101 10.33 -17.91 13.34
N ASN A 102 11.32 -17.93 14.24
CA ASN A 102 11.10 -17.83 15.69
C ASN A 102 11.31 -16.40 16.23
N ALA A 103 10.75 -16.13 17.42
CA ALA A 103 10.83 -14.84 18.09
C ALA A 103 12.27 -14.42 18.42
N PHE A 104 13.17 -15.36 18.75
CA PHE A 104 14.55 -15.04 19.08
C PHE A 104 15.27 -14.32 17.92
N ILE A 105 15.05 -14.79 16.68
CA ILE A 105 15.61 -14.14 15.48
C ILE A 105 14.88 -12.84 15.21
N LEU A 106 13.54 -12.83 15.33
CA LEU A 106 12.72 -11.64 15.13
C LEU A 106 13.13 -10.48 16.05
N ASP A 107 13.56 -10.74 17.25
CA ASP A 107 14.01 -9.71 18.21
C ASP A 107 15.43 -9.22 17.97
N ARG A 108 16.25 -9.96 17.21
CA ARG A 108 17.68 -9.72 17.11
C ARG A 108 18.21 -9.55 15.70
N TRP A 109 17.37 -9.64 14.66
CA TRP A 109 17.77 -9.59 13.26
C TRP A 109 18.65 -8.37 12.94
N TRP A 110 18.38 -7.21 13.52
CA TRP A 110 19.09 -5.97 13.29
C TRP A 110 20.55 -5.99 13.75
N ARG A 111 20.91 -6.89 14.67
CA ARG A 111 22.29 -7.08 15.15
C ARG A 111 23.18 -7.74 14.10
N HIS A 112 22.59 -8.43 13.16
CA HIS A 112 23.28 -9.27 12.18
C HIS A 112 23.10 -8.74 10.76
N THR A 113 23.12 -7.40 10.61
CA THR A 113 22.99 -6.72 9.32
C THR A 113 24.32 -6.15 8.84
N TYR A 114 24.46 -6.07 7.53
CA TYR A 114 25.57 -5.40 6.87
C TYR A 114 25.06 -4.48 5.75
N PRO A 115 25.36 -3.16 5.81
CA PRO A 115 26.02 -2.48 6.92
C PRO A 115 25.21 -2.56 8.22
N SER A 116 25.86 -2.31 9.38
CA SER A 116 25.16 -2.28 10.67
C SER A 116 24.22 -1.08 10.72
N ILE A 117 22.91 -1.33 10.93
CA ILE A 117 21.88 -0.27 10.96
C ILE A 117 22.18 0.76 12.06
N THR A 118 22.48 0.31 13.28
CA THR A 118 22.70 1.21 14.41
C THR A 118 23.92 2.11 14.21
N ARG A 119 25.01 1.54 13.66
CA ARG A 119 26.21 2.35 13.32
C ARG A 119 25.94 3.32 12.19
N TYR A 120 25.20 2.91 11.18
CA TYR A 120 24.84 3.78 10.06
C TYR A 120 23.97 4.95 10.52
N VAL A 121 22.93 4.68 11.31
CA VAL A 121 22.06 5.71 11.89
C VAL A 121 22.85 6.74 12.69
N ALA A 122 23.77 6.27 13.54
CA ALA A 122 24.64 7.16 14.33
C ALA A 122 25.59 7.98 13.44
N ALA A 123 26.23 7.36 12.44
CA ALA A 123 27.18 8.02 11.56
C ALA A 123 26.51 9.01 10.58
N SER A 124 25.26 8.77 10.18
CA SER A 124 24.51 9.60 9.25
C SER A 124 23.71 10.73 9.89
N GLY A 125 23.84 10.91 11.21
CA GLY A 125 23.21 12.02 11.96
C GLY A 125 21.74 11.78 12.33
N PHE A 126 21.21 10.54 12.23
CA PHE A 126 19.82 10.21 12.58
C PHE A 126 19.64 9.72 14.03
N SER A 127 20.62 9.93 14.90
CA SER A 127 20.52 9.53 16.31
C SER A 127 19.39 10.25 17.07
N ASP A 128 19.08 11.48 16.65
CA ASP A 128 18.04 12.33 17.25
C ASP A 128 16.72 12.31 16.44
N ALA A 129 16.49 11.23 15.67
CA ALA A 129 15.26 11.08 14.92
C ALA A 129 14.03 11.16 15.84
N ARG A 130 13.00 11.90 15.42
CA ARG A 130 11.77 12.10 16.20
C ARG A 130 10.99 10.81 16.40
N ALA A 131 11.07 9.88 15.43
CA ALA A 131 10.40 8.58 15.51
C ALA A 131 11.01 7.57 14.54
N LEU A 132 10.76 6.30 14.83
CA LEU A 132 10.80 5.18 13.88
C LEU A 132 9.37 4.87 13.46
N LEU A 133 8.98 5.29 12.24
CA LEU A 133 7.73 4.90 11.60
C LEU A 133 7.92 3.55 10.90
N PHE A 134 7.07 2.57 11.18
CA PHE A 134 7.16 1.26 10.51
C PHE A 134 5.78 0.63 10.24
N ASP A 135 5.70 -0.25 9.22
CA ASP A 135 4.48 -0.91 8.77
C ASP A 135 4.44 -2.42 9.01
N SER A 136 5.47 -2.97 9.63
CA SER A 136 5.53 -4.40 9.97
C SER A 136 6.07 -4.59 11.38
N PRO A 137 5.46 -5.46 12.19
CA PRO A 137 5.96 -5.80 13.53
C PRO A 137 7.40 -6.30 13.54
N TYR A 138 7.92 -6.72 12.39
CA TYR A 138 9.31 -7.08 12.16
C TYR A 138 10.29 -6.03 12.68
N PHE A 139 9.96 -4.73 12.56
CA PHE A 139 10.85 -3.62 12.92
C PHE A 139 10.75 -3.18 14.38
N HIS A 140 9.84 -3.75 15.17
CA HIS A 140 9.57 -3.31 16.54
C HIS A 140 10.83 -3.27 17.42
N SER A 141 11.60 -4.36 17.43
CA SER A 141 12.82 -4.47 18.24
C SER A 141 13.93 -3.46 17.88
N LEU A 142 13.87 -2.89 16.66
CA LEU A 142 14.82 -1.86 16.23
C LEU A 142 14.58 -0.54 16.96
N GLY A 143 13.33 -0.19 17.28
CA GLY A 143 13.00 1.06 17.99
C GLY A 143 13.71 1.18 19.33
N GLY A 144 13.67 0.12 20.14
CA GLY A 144 14.40 0.07 21.39
C GLY A 144 15.92 0.15 21.22
N ALA A 145 16.46 -0.45 20.15
CA ALA A 145 17.88 -0.41 19.84
C ALA A 145 18.38 0.98 19.38
N LEU A 146 17.51 1.76 18.76
CA LEU A 146 17.79 3.13 18.32
C LEU A 146 17.47 4.18 19.41
N GLY A 147 16.70 3.81 20.43
CA GLY A 147 16.29 4.74 21.50
C GLY A 147 15.32 5.83 21.06
N VAL A 148 14.54 5.58 20.00
CA VAL A 148 13.59 6.55 19.44
C VAL A 148 12.14 6.10 19.64
N PRO A 149 11.17 7.02 19.78
CA PRO A 149 9.74 6.68 19.83
C PRO A 149 9.32 5.89 18.59
N THR A 150 8.44 4.90 18.78
CA THR A 150 7.96 4.06 17.69
C THR A 150 6.56 4.45 17.27
N VAL A 151 6.36 4.55 15.94
CA VAL A 151 5.08 4.82 15.30
C VAL A 151 4.76 3.64 14.40
N TYR A 152 3.74 2.86 14.74
CA TYR A 152 3.33 1.70 13.97
C TYR A 152 2.18 2.05 13.03
N ARG A 153 2.41 1.89 11.72
CA ARG A 153 1.36 2.00 10.71
C ARG A 153 0.68 0.64 10.54
N TYR A 154 -0.47 0.49 11.15
CA TYR A 154 -1.31 -0.70 11.07
C TYR A 154 -2.25 -0.58 9.87
N ALA A 155 -1.89 -1.25 8.77
CA ALA A 155 -2.60 -1.12 7.48
C ALA A 155 -3.50 -2.31 7.17
N ASP A 156 -3.12 -3.51 7.63
CA ASP A 156 -3.81 -4.76 7.31
C ASP A 156 -3.73 -5.74 8.48
N ARG A 157 -4.71 -6.63 8.59
CA ARG A 157 -4.69 -7.77 9.51
C ARG A 157 -3.71 -8.81 9.01
N ILE A 158 -2.46 -8.73 9.46
CA ILE A 158 -1.36 -9.58 8.97
C ILE A 158 -1.62 -11.08 9.14
N GLN A 159 -2.39 -11.49 10.14
CA GLN A 159 -2.79 -12.87 10.37
C GLN A 159 -3.62 -13.48 9.23
N CYS A 160 -4.21 -12.65 8.36
CA CYS A 160 -4.96 -13.11 7.18
C CYS A 160 -4.04 -13.54 6.02
N PHE A 161 -2.72 -13.31 6.11
CA PHE A 161 -1.78 -13.67 5.06
C PHE A 161 -1.02 -14.95 5.41
N PRO A 162 -1.05 -15.97 4.53
CA PRO A 162 -0.50 -17.31 4.84
C PRO A 162 1.02 -17.33 5.01
N GLU A 163 1.73 -16.34 4.47
CA GLU A 163 3.18 -16.20 4.61
C GLU A 163 3.64 -15.64 5.96
N VAL A 164 2.72 -15.08 6.74
CA VAL A 164 3.01 -14.47 8.04
C VAL A 164 3.21 -15.56 9.10
N THR A 165 4.29 -15.44 9.88
CA THR A 165 4.63 -16.42 10.92
C THR A 165 3.86 -16.14 12.21
N PRO A 166 3.55 -17.17 13.03
CA PRO A 166 2.95 -16.96 14.36
C PRO A 166 3.75 -15.99 15.23
N ALA A 167 5.08 -16.07 15.21
CA ALA A 167 5.94 -15.15 15.96
C ALA A 167 5.75 -13.68 15.56
N LEU A 168 5.43 -13.40 14.28
CA LEU A 168 5.16 -12.05 13.81
C LEU A 168 3.79 -11.56 14.29
N VAL A 169 2.79 -12.44 14.35
CA VAL A 169 1.46 -12.13 14.89
C VAL A 169 1.55 -11.84 16.39
N GLU A 170 2.29 -12.67 17.15
CA GLU A 170 2.56 -12.42 18.58
C GLU A 170 3.29 -11.09 18.78
N LYS A 171 4.30 -10.81 17.95
CA LYS A 171 5.04 -9.53 17.99
C LYS A 171 4.11 -8.32 17.71
N GLN A 172 3.09 -8.47 16.89
CA GLN A 172 2.12 -7.38 16.65
C GLN A 172 1.38 -7.01 17.95
N GLN A 173 1.08 -7.97 18.82
CA GLN A 173 0.46 -7.70 20.11
C GLN A 173 1.40 -6.91 21.05
N GLU A 174 2.72 -7.19 21.00
CA GLU A 174 3.69 -6.36 21.71
C GLU A 174 3.73 -4.93 21.13
N VAL A 175 3.76 -4.79 19.80
CA VAL A 175 3.71 -3.48 19.15
C VAL A 175 2.47 -2.69 19.56
N PHE A 176 1.30 -3.32 19.63
CA PHE A 176 0.07 -2.66 20.08
C PHE A 176 0.19 -2.14 21.52
N ARG A 177 0.92 -2.80 22.40
CA ARG A 177 1.15 -2.31 23.76
C ARG A 177 2.20 -1.21 23.83
N ASP A 178 3.31 -1.37 23.12
CA ASP A 178 4.55 -0.64 23.38
C ASP A 178 4.77 0.57 22.45
N ALA A 179 4.14 0.59 21.26
CA ALA A 179 4.32 1.70 20.33
C ALA A 179 3.83 3.04 20.94
N ALA A 180 4.59 4.11 20.77
CA ALA A 180 4.20 5.43 21.23
C ALA A 180 2.94 5.95 20.49
N LEU A 181 2.77 5.54 19.22
CA LEU A 181 1.60 5.86 18.41
C LEU A 181 1.27 4.65 17.50
N VAL A 182 0.00 4.27 17.41
CA VAL A 182 -0.51 3.38 16.36
C VAL A 182 -1.34 4.18 15.37
N VAL A 183 -0.91 4.16 14.11
CA VAL A 183 -1.59 4.78 12.98
C VAL A 183 -2.37 3.70 12.24
N HIS A 184 -3.69 3.68 12.33
CA HIS A 184 -4.51 2.67 11.67
C HIS A 184 -5.20 3.23 10.42
N THR A 185 -5.27 2.43 9.36
CA THR A 185 -5.75 2.87 8.05
C THR A 185 -7.25 2.70 7.85
N SER A 186 -7.91 1.87 8.65
CA SER A 186 -9.35 1.71 8.62
C SER A 186 -9.93 1.69 10.04
N LYS A 187 -11.23 2.04 10.14
CA LYS A 187 -11.93 2.06 11.43
C LYS A 187 -12.06 0.66 12.03
N ALA A 188 -12.23 -0.36 11.20
CA ALA A 188 -12.32 -1.75 11.64
C ALA A 188 -11.03 -2.26 12.33
N LEU A 189 -9.88 -1.66 12.03
CA LEU A 189 -8.61 -1.98 12.68
C LEU A 189 -8.48 -1.41 14.10
N LEU A 190 -9.29 -0.44 14.47
CA LEU A 190 -9.29 0.13 15.82
C LEU A 190 -9.74 -0.91 16.86
N ASP A 191 -10.68 -1.78 16.49
CA ASP A 191 -11.20 -2.83 17.38
C ASP A 191 -10.11 -3.82 17.79
N ASP A 192 -9.13 -4.06 16.91
CA ASP A 192 -8.00 -4.98 17.16
C ASP A 192 -7.02 -4.43 18.23
N LEU A 193 -7.07 -3.14 18.53
CA LEU A 193 -6.17 -2.49 19.49
C LEU A 193 -6.59 -2.69 20.96
N GLY A 194 -7.72 -3.35 21.22
CA GLY A 194 -8.12 -3.81 22.55
C GLY A 194 -8.22 -2.75 23.65
N GLY A 195 -8.54 -1.50 23.28
CA GLY A 195 -8.65 -0.39 24.24
C GLY A 195 -7.30 0.05 24.81
N ARG A 196 -6.22 -0.03 24.01
CA ARG A 196 -4.87 0.40 24.44
C ARG A 196 -4.87 1.78 25.08
N GLU A 197 -4.04 2.00 26.06
CA GLU A 197 -3.85 3.29 26.75
C GLU A 197 -3.04 4.30 25.93
N GLY A 198 -2.24 3.82 24.94
CA GLY A 198 -1.41 4.65 24.10
C GLY A 198 -2.18 5.43 23.03
N LYS A 199 -1.52 6.40 22.40
CA LYS A 199 -2.09 7.24 21.35
C LYS A 199 -2.43 6.43 20.09
N THR A 200 -3.58 6.69 19.49
CA THR A 200 -3.99 6.16 18.19
C THR A 200 -4.31 7.30 17.23
N LEU A 201 -4.09 7.07 15.93
CA LEU A 201 -4.45 8.00 14.88
C LEU A 201 -5.13 7.23 13.74
N TYR A 202 -6.38 7.59 13.42
CA TYR A 202 -7.02 7.15 12.20
C TYR A 202 -6.45 7.95 11.03
N LEU A 203 -5.70 7.29 10.15
CA LEU A 203 -5.06 7.90 8.99
C LEU A 203 -5.26 6.98 7.78
N PRO A 204 -6.39 7.07 7.08
CA PRO A 204 -6.64 6.26 5.89
C PRO A 204 -5.64 6.54 4.79
N ASN A 205 -5.63 5.68 3.79
CA ASN A 205 -4.82 5.88 2.60
C ASN A 205 -5.17 7.20 1.89
N GLY A 206 -4.36 7.60 0.97
CA GLY A 206 -4.52 8.81 0.18
C GLY A 206 -4.15 8.58 -1.27
N VAL A 207 -4.10 9.65 -2.04
CA VAL A 207 -3.74 9.64 -3.45
C VAL A 207 -2.74 10.75 -3.77
N ASP A 208 -1.88 10.49 -4.77
CA ASP A 208 -1.03 11.50 -5.42
C ASP A 208 -1.85 12.09 -6.59
N ILE A 209 -2.58 13.17 -6.31
CA ILE A 209 -3.56 13.75 -7.21
C ILE A 209 -2.94 14.22 -8.51
N ASP A 210 -1.77 14.88 -8.43
CA ASP A 210 -1.10 15.46 -9.60
C ASP A 210 -0.80 14.40 -10.66
N ARG A 211 -0.67 13.14 -10.24
CA ARG A 211 -0.46 12.01 -11.14
C ARG A 211 -1.66 11.66 -11.99
N PHE A 212 -2.89 11.96 -11.53
CA PHE A 212 -4.12 11.58 -12.20
C PHE A 212 -4.79 12.76 -12.94
N TYR A 213 -4.25 13.97 -12.79
CA TYR A 213 -4.69 15.14 -13.53
C TYR A 213 -3.94 15.24 -14.86
N GLY A 214 -4.67 15.50 -15.93
CA GLY A 214 -4.11 15.70 -17.24
C GLY A 214 -4.87 14.94 -18.34
N SER A 215 -4.39 15.04 -19.55
CA SER A 215 -4.78 14.21 -20.69
C SER A 215 -3.76 13.12 -20.89
N TRP A 216 -4.22 11.90 -21.13
CA TRP A 216 -3.36 10.74 -21.31
C TRP A 216 -3.70 10.06 -22.63
N ASP A 217 -2.68 9.74 -23.40
CA ASP A 217 -2.85 8.94 -24.61
C ASP A 217 -3.41 7.55 -24.29
N GLU A 218 -4.20 7.02 -25.18
CA GLU A 218 -4.76 5.68 -25.06
C GLU A 218 -3.63 4.63 -25.10
N PRO A 219 -3.52 3.78 -24.06
CA PRO A 219 -2.57 2.68 -24.06
C PRO A 219 -2.80 1.73 -25.25
N GLU A 220 -1.70 1.19 -25.79
CA GLU A 220 -1.77 0.27 -26.92
C GLU A 220 -2.65 -0.96 -26.62
N GLU A 221 -2.58 -1.46 -25.39
CA GLU A 221 -3.35 -2.60 -24.91
C GLU A 221 -4.87 -2.37 -24.92
N LEU A 222 -5.31 -1.12 -24.93
CA LEU A 222 -6.74 -0.75 -25.00
C LEU A 222 -7.25 -0.55 -26.43
N ARG A 223 -6.40 -0.32 -27.43
CA ARG A 223 -6.79 0.05 -28.79
C ARG A 223 -7.68 -0.98 -29.50
N GLY A 224 -7.61 -2.24 -29.09
CA GLY A 224 -8.45 -3.31 -29.63
C GLY A 224 -9.72 -3.61 -28.82
N ILE A 225 -9.94 -2.91 -27.72
CA ILE A 225 -11.04 -3.13 -26.81
C ILE A 225 -12.04 -1.99 -26.98
N ALA A 226 -13.25 -2.28 -27.45
CA ALA A 226 -14.30 -1.28 -27.62
C ALA A 226 -14.70 -0.64 -26.26
N GLY A 227 -15.34 0.52 -26.28
CA GLY A 227 -16.00 1.11 -25.09
C GLY A 227 -17.47 0.71 -24.99
N PRO A 228 -18.10 0.88 -23.80
CA PRO A 228 -17.53 1.35 -22.53
C PRO A 228 -16.61 0.35 -21.83
N ARG A 229 -15.50 0.82 -21.27
CA ARG A 229 -14.52 0.01 -20.55
C ARG A 229 -14.63 0.22 -19.05
N ILE A 230 -14.74 -0.87 -18.30
CA ILE A 230 -14.84 -0.91 -16.84
C ILE A 230 -13.54 -1.48 -16.29
N ILE A 231 -12.81 -0.71 -15.48
CA ILE A 231 -11.46 -1.07 -15.08
C ILE A 231 -11.34 -1.53 -13.64
N TYR A 232 -10.58 -2.60 -13.43
CA TYR A 232 -9.96 -2.96 -12.18
C TYR A 232 -8.44 -2.85 -12.29
N ALA A 233 -7.79 -2.10 -11.39
CA ALA A 233 -6.34 -2.00 -11.31
C ALA A 233 -5.84 -2.45 -9.94
N GLY A 234 -5.12 -3.58 -9.89
CA GLY A 234 -4.56 -4.14 -8.65
C GLY A 234 -4.38 -5.65 -8.71
N THR A 235 -3.79 -6.23 -7.67
CA THR A 235 -3.64 -7.67 -7.57
C THR A 235 -4.99 -8.36 -7.54
N ILE A 236 -5.15 -9.38 -8.38
CA ILE A 236 -6.30 -10.28 -8.41
C ILE A 236 -5.94 -11.46 -7.51
N GLY A 237 -6.39 -11.39 -6.26
CA GLY A 237 -6.09 -12.38 -5.22
C GLY A 237 -7.32 -13.14 -4.75
N PRO A 238 -7.21 -13.94 -3.68
CA PRO A 238 -8.33 -14.71 -3.12
C PRO A 238 -9.55 -13.88 -2.69
N TRP A 239 -9.34 -12.58 -2.46
CA TRP A 239 -10.39 -11.61 -2.11
C TRP A 239 -11.18 -11.07 -3.31
N PHE A 240 -10.82 -11.45 -4.55
CA PHE A 240 -11.49 -10.92 -5.74
C PHE A 240 -12.81 -11.66 -6.00
N ASP A 241 -13.90 -10.91 -6.13
CA ASP A 241 -15.25 -11.44 -6.37
C ASP A 241 -15.47 -11.76 -7.86
N TRP A 242 -15.03 -12.95 -8.26
CA TRP A 242 -15.27 -13.45 -9.60
C TRP A 242 -16.77 -13.65 -9.90
N THR A 243 -17.57 -14.00 -8.88
CA THR A 243 -19.00 -14.23 -9.05
C THR A 243 -19.71 -12.94 -9.47
N ALA A 244 -19.42 -11.83 -8.80
CA ALA A 244 -19.97 -10.54 -9.16
C ALA A 244 -19.48 -10.07 -10.54
N LEU A 245 -18.18 -10.21 -10.83
CA LEU A 245 -17.64 -9.82 -12.13
C LEU A 245 -18.24 -10.60 -13.28
N LEU A 246 -18.33 -11.93 -13.18
CA LEU A 246 -18.86 -12.79 -14.23
C LEU A 246 -20.35 -12.54 -14.46
N ALA A 247 -21.12 -12.34 -13.38
CA ALA A 247 -22.54 -11.99 -13.49
C ALA A 247 -22.72 -10.66 -14.25
N ALA A 248 -21.94 -9.65 -13.95
CA ALA A 248 -22.00 -8.36 -14.65
C ALA A 248 -21.57 -8.48 -16.12
N ALA A 249 -20.51 -9.23 -16.42
CA ALA A 249 -20.02 -9.43 -17.77
C ALA A 249 -21.04 -10.17 -18.65
N GLN A 250 -21.71 -11.18 -18.10
CA GLN A 250 -22.78 -11.93 -18.78
C GLN A 250 -24.04 -11.08 -19.00
N ALA A 251 -24.41 -10.26 -17.99
CA ALA A 251 -25.59 -9.41 -18.07
C ALA A 251 -25.40 -8.17 -18.98
N SER A 252 -24.17 -7.87 -19.40
CA SER A 252 -23.83 -6.68 -20.18
C SER A 252 -22.72 -6.99 -21.19
N PRO A 253 -23.01 -7.72 -22.27
CA PRO A 253 -22.01 -8.14 -23.26
C PRO A 253 -21.43 -6.97 -24.06
N ASP A 254 -22.06 -5.83 -24.06
CA ASP A 254 -21.62 -4.56 -24.64
C ASP A 254 -20.56 -3.83 -23.77
N LEU A 255 -20.49 -4.12 -22.47
CA LEU A 255 -19.47 -3.55 -21.58
C LEU A 255 -18.20 -4.39 -21.60
N GLN A 256 -17.05 -3.74 -21.57
CA GLN A 256 -15.74 -4.40 -21.60
C GLN A 256 -15.06 -4.28 -20.22
N PHE A 257 -14.78 -5.40 -19.58
CA PHE A 257 -14.14 -5.45 -18.27
C PHE A 257 -12.63 -5.61 -18.43
N VAL A 258 -11.86 -4.59 -18.08
CA VAL A 258 -10.41 -4.54 -18.22
C VAL A 258 -9.76 -4.77 -16.86
N LEU A 259 -9.03 -5.85 -16.71
CA LEU A 259 -8.39 -6.24 -15.46
C LEU A 259 -6.86 -6.09 -15.56
N LEU A 260 -6.32 -5.12 -14.84
CA LEU A 260 -4.89 -4.87 -14.72
C LEU A 260 -4.37 -5.39 -13.40
N GLY A 261 -3.35 -6.22 -13.44
CA GLY A 261 -2.65 -6.66 -12.25
C GLY A 261 -2.16 -8.08 -12.30
N LYS A 262 -1.39 -8.43 -11.27
CA LYS A 262 -0.90 -9.79 -11.10
C LYS A 262 -2.02 -10.68 -10.59
N VAL A 263 -2.17 -11.85 -11.19
CA VAL A 263 -3.06 -12.89 -10.69
C VAL A 263 -2.30 -13.77 -9.69
N THR A 264 -2.86 -13.96 -8.49
CA THR A 264 -2.26 -14.75 -7.40
C THR A 264 -3.22 -15.81 -6.84
N THR A 265 -4.35 -16.02 -7.50
CA THR A 265 -5.36 -17.05 -7.19
C THR A 265 -5.70 -17.80 -8.47
N ASP A 266 -6.48 -18.89 -8.34
CA ASP A 266 -6.97 -19.61 -9.50
C ASP A 266 -7.98 -18.75 -10.27
N LEU A 267 -7.92 -18.85 -11.59
CA LEU A 267 -8.87 -18.19 -12.48
C LEU A 267 -10.11 -19.10 -12.71
N PRO A 268 -11.28 -18.50 -12.99
CA PRO A 268 -12.42 -19.25 -13.50
C PRO A 268 -12.05 -20.07 -14.74
N GLN A 269 -12.67 -21.24 -14.93
CA GLN A 269 -12.38 -22.15 -16.06
C GLN A 269 -12.57 -21.48 -17.43
N ALA A 270 -13.52 -20.55 -17.54
CA ALA A 270 -13.76 -19.78 -18.75
C ALA A 270 -14.12 -18.35 -18.39
N LEU A 271 -13.55 -17.40 -19.14
CA LEU A 271 -13.91 -15.99 -19.04
C LEU A 271 -14.77 -15.60 -20.26
N PRO A 272 -15.83 -14.80 -20.05
CA PRO A 272 -16.57 -14.19 -21.15
C PRO A 272 -15.66 -13.38 -22.07
N GLY A 273 -16.01 -13.29 -23.36
CA GLY A 273 -15.19 -12.61 -24.36
C GLY A 273 -15.02 -11.10 -24.12
N ASN A 274 -15.84 -10.51 -23.24
CA ASN A 274 -15.77 -9.11 -22.83
C ASN A 274 -15.00 -8.91 -21.49
N VAL A 275 -14.27 -9.92 -21.00
CA VAL A 275 -13.36 -9.82 -19.85
C VAL A 275 -11.91 -9.95 -20.31
N HIS A 276 -11.13 -8.90 -20.14
CA HIS A 276 -9.76 -8.78 -20.65
C HIS A 276 -8.75 -8.76 -19.50
N LEU A 277 -7.91 -9.79 -19.38
CA LEU A 277 -6.79 -9.86 -18.45
C LEU A 277 -5.54 -9.30 -19.12
N LEU A 278 -5.14 -8.09 -18.80
CA LEU A 278 -3.97 -7.43 -19.41
C LEU A 278 -2.68 -7.61 -18.61
N GLY A 279 -2.75 -8.27 -17.43
CA GLY A 279 -1.59 -8.49 -16.58
C GLY A 279 -1.15 -7.23 -15.84
N ALA A 280 0.04 -7.32 -15.21
CA ALA A 280 0.59 -6.21 -14.44
C ALA A 280 1.25 -5.18 -15.35
N VAL A 281 0.94 -3.91 -15.13
CA VAL A 281 1.57 -2.76 -15.80
C VAL A 281 2.36 -1.92 -14.78
N PRO A 282 3.41 -1.19 -15.20
CA PRO A 282 4.10 -0.25 -14.33
C PRO A 282 3.13 0.79 -13.75
N PHE A 283 3.29 1.11 -12.46
CA PHE A 283 2.39 2.04 -11.77
C PHE A 283 2.29 3.41 -12.47
N ALA A 284 3.39 3.88 -13.07
CA ALA A 284 3.40 5.13 -13.83
C ALA A 284 2.45 5.15 -15.02
N ARG A 285 2.01 3.98 -15.52
CA ARG A 285 1.07 3.85 -16.65
C ARG A 285 -0.39 3.76 -16.21
N ILE A 286 -0.68 3.55 -14.92
CA ILE A 286 -2.06 3.43 -14.42
C ILE A 286 -2.91 4.64 -14.80
N PRO A 287 -2.44 5.90 -14.67
CA PRO A 287 -3.25 7.07 -15.06
C PRO A 287 -3.74 7.04 -16.51
N SER A 288 -2.93 6.56 -17.46
CA SER A 288 -3.34 6.47 -18.87
C SER A 288 -4.46 5.44 -19.09
N PHE A 289 -4.44 4.32 -18.35
CA PHE A 289 -5.54 3.36 -18.40
C PHE A 289 -6.81 3.92 -17.78
N LEU A 290 -6.72 4.56 -16.61
CA LEU A 290 -7.88 5.14 -15.94
C LEU A 290 -8.53 6.24 -16.79
N ALA A 291 -7.75 7.10 -17.42
CA ALA A 291 -8.24 8.18 -18.28
C ALA A 291 -8.98 7.68 -19.52
N ASN A 292 -8.72 6.45 -19.96
CA ASN A 292 -9.32 5.83 -21.15
C ASN A 292 -10.37 4.75 -20.80
N CYS A 293 -10.89 4.76 -19.56
CA CYS A 293 -11.98 3.92 -19.10
C CYS A 293 -13.14 4.76 -18.57
N GLN A 294 -14.34 4.19 -18.49
CA GLN A 294 -15.57 4.89 -18.14
C GLN A 294 -16.03 4.68 -16.71
N ALA A 295 -15.60 3.58 -16.05
CA ALA A 295 -15.86 3.35 -14.63
C ALA A 295 -14.76 2.49 -13.99
N GLY A 296 -14.55 2.67 -12.70
CA GLY A 296 -13.68 1.82 -11.86
C GLY A 296 -14.48 0.83 -11.02
N ILE A 297 -13.94 -0.37 -10.80
CA ILE A 297 -14.58 -1.38 -9.96
C ILE A 297 -13.65 -1.87 -8.86
N ILE A 298 -14.23 -2.17 -7.70
CA ILE A 298 -13.55 -2.81 -6.56
C ILE A 298 -14.39 -4.04 -6.14
N PRO A 299 -14.32 -5.14 -6.90
CA PRO A 299 -15.11 -6.34 -6.64
C PRO A 299 -14.36 -7.22 -5.64
N PHE A 300 -14.59 -7.01 -4.35
CA PHE A 300 -14.02 -7.84 -3.31
C PHE A 300 -15.07 -8.72 -2.66
N ASP A 301 -14.72 -9.98 -2.43
CA ASP A 301 -15.59 -10.98 -1.80
C ASP A 301 -15.47 -10.90 -0.27
N VAL A 302 -16.40 -10.19 0.34
CA VAL A 302 -16.50 -10.11 1.80
C VAL A 302 -16.78 -11.47 2.43
N SER A 303 -17.49 -12.36 1.74
CA SER A 303 -17.87 -13.66 2.29
C SER A 303 -16.69 -14.64 2.34
N ALA A 304 -15.80 -14.55 1.35
CA ALA A 304 -14.61 -15.41 1.29
C ALA A 304 -13.55 -15.04 2.34
N MET A 305 -13.35 -13.73 2.58
CA MET A 305 -12.31 -13.23 3.50
C MET A 305 -12.83 -12.06 4.35
N PRO A 306 -13.84 -12.25 5.21
CA PRO A 306 -14.52 -11.15 5.91
C PRO A 306 -13.59 -10.32 6.80
N GLU A 307 -12.68 -10.96 7.51
CA GLU A 307 -11.73 -10.26 8.40
C GLU A 307 -10.77 -9.36 7.62
N LEU A 308 -10.27 -9.82 6.47
CA LEU A 308 -9.38 -9.04 5.63
C LEU A 308 -10.15 -7.93 4.92
N VAL A 309 -11.20 -8.30 4.17
CA VAL A 309 -11.87 -7.38 3.24
C VAL A 309 -12.55 -6.22 3.97
N ASN A 310 -13.17 -6.46 5.15
CA ASN A 310 -13.76 -5.39 5.96
C ASN A 310 -12.73 -4.44 6.58
N ALA A 311 -11.47 -4.86 6.70
CA ALA A 311 -10.39 -4.05 7.27
C ALA A 311 -9.59 -3.29 6.21
N ILE A 312 -9.75 -3.59 4.92
CA ILE A 312 -9.01 -2.93 3.84
C ILE A 312 -9.51 -1.50 3.63
N ASN A 313 -8.57 -0.56 3.56
CA ASN A 313 -8.77 0.78 3.00
C ASN A 313 -8.11 0.81 1.60
N PRO A 314 -8.86 0.58 0.49
CA PRO A 314 -8.27 0.30 -0.81
C PRO A 314 -7.74 1.56 -1.51
N LEU A 315 -6.45 1.59 -1.86
CA LEU A 315 -5.80 2.69 -2.60
C LEU A 315 -6.53 3.05 -3.90
N LYS A 316 -7.02 2.03 -4.62
CA LYS A 316 -7.70 2.20 -5.90
C LYS A 316 -8.98 3.05 -5.82
N LEU A 317 -9.63 3.10 -4.66
CA LEU A 317 -10.77 3.98 -4.43
C LEU A 317 -10.38 5.45 -4.64
N TYR A 318 -9.28 5.86 -4.02
CA TYR A 318 -8.76 7.22 -4.10
C TYR A 318 -8.23 7.54 -5.50
N GLU A 319 -7.55 6.58 -6.13
CA GLU A 319 -7.00 6.71 -7.48
C GLU A 319 -8.11 6.86 -8.53
N TYR A 320 -9.17 6.06 -8.44
CA TYR A 320 -10.32 6.17 -9.36
C TYR A 320 -11.05 7.51 -9.18
N CYS A 321 -11.28 7.94 -7.95
CA CYS A 321 -11.90 9.24 -7.68
C CYS A 321 -11.01 10.39 -8.15
N ALA A 322 -9.68 10.32 -7.99
CA ALA A 322 -8.75 11.32 -8.51
C ALA A 322 -8.76 11.38 -10.05
N ALA A 323 -8.85 10.24 -10.73
CA ALA A 323 -9.06 10.19 -12.17
C ALA A 323 -10.44 10.69 -12.60
N GLY A 324 -11.37 10.88 -11.63
CA GLY A 324 -12.74 11.31 -11.87
C GLY A 324 -13.68 10.19 -12.29
N LEU A 325 -13.25 8.91 -12.23
CA LEU A 325 -14.09 7.77 -12.60
C LEU A 325 -15.23 7.56 -11.61
N PRO A 326 -16.45 7.25 -12.06
CA PRO A 326 -17.48 6.68 -11.21
C PRO A 326 -17.04 5.29 -10.76
N VAL A 327 -17.34 4.93 -9.49
CA VAL A 327 -16.82 3.72 -8.86
C VAL A 327 -17.96 2.83 -8.38
N VAL A 328 -17.86 1.53 -8.65
CA VAL A 328 -18.69 0.49 -8.02
C VAL A 328 -17.81 -0.36 -7.12
N SER A 329 -18.17 -0.47 -5.85
CA SER A 329 -17.38 -1.17 -4.85
C SER A 329 -18.24 -2.04 -3.95
N TYR A 330 -17.63 -3.11 -3.42
CA TYR A 330 -18.22 -3.84 -2.30
C TYR A 330 -18.54 -2.90 -1.12
N ALA A 331 -19.54 -3.25 -0.35
CA ALA A 331 -19.92 -2.49 0.84
C ALA A 331 -19.08 -2.92 2.04
N SER A 332 -18.37 -1.97 2.65
CA SER A 332 -17.75 -2.10 3.97
C SER A 332 -17.87 -0.78 4.70
N ALA A 333 -17.77 -0.79 6.03
CA ALA A 333 -17.86 0.42 6.86
C ALA A 333 -16.81 1.48 6.46
N GLU A 334 -15.66 1.05 5.94
CA GLU A 334 -14.60 1.95 5.49
C GLU A 334 -14.98 2.65 4.17
N ILE A 335 -15.57 1.92 3.22
CA ILE A 335 -15.97 2.50 1.93
C ILE A 335 -17.27 3.29 2.04
N GLU A 336 -18.15 2.94 2.99
CA GLU A 336 -19.37 3.70 3.27
C GLU A 336 -19.09 5.17 3.65
N ALA A 337 -17.92 5.46 4.19
CA ALA A 337 -17.48 6.84 4.42
C ALA A 337 -17.30 7.65 3.12
N ALA A 338 -17.16 7.00 1.97
CA ALA A 338 -17.09 7.61 0.64
C ALA A 338 -18.40 7.44 -0.16
N ALA A 339 -19.52 7.03 0.46
CA ALA A 339 -20.77 6.65 -0.22
C ALA A 339 -21.36 7.74 -1.14
N GLY A 340 -21.07 9.02 -0.89
CA GLY A 340 -21.46 10.11 -1.81
C GLY A 340 -20.74 10.13 -3.15
N HIS A 341 -19.68 9.32 -3.32
CA HIS A 341 -18.81 9.28 -4.50
C HIS A 341 -18.67 7.90 -5.11
N VAL A 342 -19.24 6.86 -4.46
CA VAL A 342 -19.08 5.44 -4.79
C VAL A 342 -20.44 4.75 -4.70
N ARG A 343 -20.79 3.94 -5.69
CA ARG A 343 -21.94 3.04 -5.61
C ARG A 343 -21.54 1.74 -4.93
N LEU A 344 -22.23 1.40 -3.85
CA LEU A 344 -21.96 0.19 -3.09
C LEU A 344 -22.82 -0.98 -3.57
N TYR A 345 -22.27 -2.20 -3.52
CA TYR A 345 -22.99 -3.44 -3.77
C TYR A 345 -22.76 -4.46 -2.63
N ARG A 346 -23.70 -5.36 -2.44
CA ARG A 346 -23.66 -6.50 -1.50
C ARG A 346 -23.91 -7.83 -2.19
N THR A 347 -24.52 -7.81 -3.36
CA THR A 347 -24.84 -9.02 -4.15
C THR A 347 -24.32 -8.88 -5.57
N PRO A 348 -24.05 -10.00 -6.28
CA PRO A 348 -23.63 -9.97 -7.69
C PRO A 348 -24.64 -9.25 -8.61
N GLY A 349 -25.94 -9.35 -8.31
CA GLY A 349 -26.98 -8.61 -9.05
C GLY A 349 -26.86 -7.11 -8.86
N GLU A 350 -26.71 -6.63 -7.62
CA GLU A 350 -26.48 -5.22 -7.32
C GLU A 350 -25.20 -4.70 -7.98
N PHE A 351 -24.16 -5.53 -8.08
CA PHE A 351 -22.93 -5.16 -8.78
C PHE A 351 -23.19 -4.93 -10.27
N ALA A 352 -23.87 -5.86 -10.94
CA ALA A 352 -24.19 -5.76 -12.37
C ALA A 352 -25.08 -4.54 -12.69
N GLU A 353 -26.08 -4.29 -11.86
CA GLU A 353 -26.93 -3.09 -11.97
C GLU A 353 -26.16 -1.82 -11.66
N GLY A 354 -25.29 -1.85 -10.64
CA GLY A 354 -24.46 -0.74 -10.22
C GLY A 354 -23.54 -0.26 -11.33
N VAL A 355 -22.91 -1.18 -12.05
CA VAL A 355 -22.04 -0.83 -13.19
C VAL A 355 -22.82 -0.09 -14.30
N LYS A 356 -24.02 -0.55 -14.65
CA LYS A 356 -24.87 0.15 -15.63
C LYS A 356 -25.31 1.52 -15.14
N ALA A 357 -25.72 1.59 -13.88
CA ALA A 357 -26.24 2.82 -13.27
C ALA A 357 -25.17 3.91 -13.21
N VAL A 358 -23.94 3.60 -12.78
CA VAL A 358 -22.89 4.63 -12.69
C VAL A 358 -22.49 5.19 -14.06
N LEU A 359 -22.63 4.42 -15.13
CA LEU A 359 -22.39 4.90 -16.49
C LEU A 359 -23.52 5.81 -16.97
N ALA A 360 -24.77 5.47 -16.67
CA ALA A 360 -25.94 6.25 -17.08
C ALA A 360 -26.09 7.55 -16.28
N GLU A 361 -25.67 7.56 -15.03
CA GLU A 361 -25.78 8.70 -14.10
C GLU A 361 -24.56 9.64 -14.16
N GLU A 362 -23.51 9.30 -14.95
CA GLU A 362 -22.28 10.09 -15.00
C GLU A 362 -22.52 11.50 -15.57
N THR A 363 -22.06 12.48 -14.84
CA THR A 363 -22.14 13.90 -15.22
C THR A 363 -20.84 14.64 -14.93
N ALA A 364 -20.58 15.75 -15.60
CA ALA A 364 -19.40 16.57 -15.34
C ALA A 364 -19.36 17.07 -13.86
N PRO A 365 -20.45 17.55 -13.25
CA PRO A 365 -20.45 17.91 -11.83
C PRO A 365 -20.12 16.73 -10.89
N ALA A 366 -20.63 15.53 -11.17
CA ALA A 366 -20.33 14.35 -10.36
C ALA A 366 -18.84 13.96 -10.46
N ARG A 367 -18.24 14.08 -11.63
CA ARG A 367 -16.80 13.87 -11.86
C ARG A 367 -15.96 14.85 -11.05
N GLU A 368 -16.29 16.13 -11.10
CA GLU A 368 -15.57 17.16 -10.34
C GLU A 368 -15.74 16.98 -8.83
N ALA A 369 -16.91 16.55 -8.35
CA ALA A 369 -17.14 16.25 -6.94
C ALA A 369 -16.23 15.09 -6.45
N ARG A 370 -16.05 14.03 -7.27
CA ARG A 370 -15.11 12.92 -6.94
C ARG A 370 -13.65 13.40 -6.88
N ARG A 371 -13.23 14.24 -7.84
CA ARG A 371 -11.89 14.83 -7.85
C ARG A 371 -11.65 15.73 -6.62
N ALA A 372 -12.62 16.56 -6.27
CA ALA A 372 -12.56 17.43 -5.10
C ALA A 372 -12.48 16.62 -3.79
N TRP A 373 -13.24 15.52 -3.70
CA TRP A 373 -13.13 14.59 -2.57
C TRP A 373 -11.74 13.94 -2.50
N ALA A 374 -11.21 13.49 -3.62
CA ALA A 374 -9.87 12.91 -3.69
C ALA A 374 -8.80 13.93 -3.28
N ASP A 375 -8.90 15.21 -3.63
CA ASP A 375 -7.99 16.27 -3.17
C ASP A 375 -7.99 16.41 -1.65
N GLY A 376 -9.17 16.30 -1.02
CA GLY A 376 -9.30 16.26 0.43
C GLY A 376 -8.59 15.08 1.09
N THR A 377 -8.29 14.02 0.34
CA THR A 377 -7.68 12.77 0.83
C THR A 377 -6.25 12.55 0.30
N SER A 378 -5.58 13.61 -0.18
CA SER A 378 -4.24 13.50 -0.75
C SER A 378 -3.17 13.06 0.25
N TRP A 379 -2.12 12.39 -0.22
CA TRP A 379 -0.96 12.03 0.62
C TRP A 379 -0.29 13.24 1.26
N ARG A 380 -0.36 14.40 0.63
CA ARG A 380 0.10 15.66 1.22
C ARG A 380 -0.64 15.95 2.53
N ARG A 381 -1.98 15.86 2.56
CA ARG A 381 -2.78 16.07 3.77
C ARG A 381 -2.51 14.98 4.81
N ARG A 382 -2.37 13.72 4.38
CA ARG A 382 -1.99 12.61 5.28
C ARG A 382 -0.63 12.85 5.93
N GLY A 383 0.34 13.38 5.17
CA GLY A 383 1.64 13.80 5.71
C GLY A 383 1.54 14.90 6.75
N GLU A 384 0.66 15.89 6.55
CA GLU A 384 0.40 16.96 7.55
C GLU A 384 -0.19 16.43 8.86
N GLU A 385 -1.13 15.49 8.76
CA GLU A 385 -1.75 14.86 9.92
C GLU A 385 -0.74 14.00 10.70
N LEU A 386 0.07 13.21 9.97
CA LEU A 386 1.12 12.36 10.55
C LEU A 386 2.22 13.21 11.22
N GLU A 387 2.68 14.27 10.56
CA GLU A 387 3.68 15.19 11.10
C GLU A 387 3.24 15.77 12.44
N ARG A 388 2.00 16.30 12.52
CA ARG A 388 1.46 16.84 13.78
C ARG A 388 1.45 15.79 14.88
N ALA A 389 1.10 14.54 14.55
CA ALA A 389 1.05 13.45 15.51
C ALA A 389 2.46 13.05 16.00
N ILE A 390 3.46 13.00 15.11
CA ILE A 390 4.85 12.69 15.46
C ILE A 390 5.45 13.81 16.32
N LEU A 391 5.19 15.08 15.99
CA LEU A 391 5.69 16.21 16.77
C LEU A 391 5.07 16.35 18.17
N ALA A 392 3.94 15.66 18.41
CA ALA A 392 3.25 15.61 19.69
C ALA A 392 3.66 14.42 20.58
N LEU A 393 4.60 13.56 20.14
CA LEU A 393 5.18 12.47 20.93
C LEU A 393 6.22 12.99 21.90
#